data_2e7ae229ed84e8e9e6b6d59eff72937f
#
_entry.id   2e7ae229ed84e8e9e6b6d59eff72937f
#
_cell.length_a   1.000
_cell.length_b   1.000
_cell.length_c   1.000
_cell.angle_alpha   90.00
_cell.angle_beta   90.00
_cell.angle_gamma   90.00
#
_symmetry.space_group_name_H-M   'P 1'
#
loop_
_entity.id
_entity.type
_entity.pdbx_description
1 polymer ?
#
loop_
_entity_poly.entity_id
_entity_poly.type
_entity_poly.pdbx_seq_one_letter_code
_entity_poly.pdbx_strand_id
1 'polypeptide(L)'
;MKETSLTKESQWKDHLIFLGILFGLAVWFNRGIEIKGLYMDDLYFWSCYGEQSFFEYIFPIGSTRFRFLYYLAAWFEMLIVGNRVSWFVPINILLNTGVAWSMYAMGRRLAGSKTVGFFVGTLYLASRMAYYQIGQVLGLMETMALWMGIAILWQLYQYLNKENGEKHFCLASLLYFGVCFVHERYMALFPLLLLVLLMKKSKQIVCWASVVLSFALMQAIRFFTIGSVLPAGTGRTQVKDTFSVAQAIRHALSEVAYVFGINAGPDYLNGLPWAKNPLAIKAMILLADLAILALVLGFLGKWLAQKDKKVKFCQFANAVLFVGFIALTICAACVTIRVEMRWIYVSFAAALLFLAWLYGQLTLGLAPAFYLKRLRPWGMIVLAYVILMVPVECYMRQNAFPNIYFFPEQKHYNSLAEVTKEKYGDIEGKSVYIIGNSYDVSEFDAKTFFKVYQKNSIEQLTPIYFIDSVWDIGLVTDDMIVLEEDTDHGTYIDITQAVRNMKLSVKSGYYPKDHWMDEHGSVEVIAGETGLIKIQILFPGVMEGGEVITIEQVGGETLTIPLKDSVVETQIQATPWEHVTLNFSYNFYMQNAGEQRGEERLAALVYFEVE
;
A
#
# COMPACT_ATOMS: atom_id res chain seq x y z
N MET A 1 -7.78 -32.25 -36.04
CA MET A 1 -7.19 -33.07 -34.99
C MET A 1 -8.30 -33.52 -34.07
N LYS A 2 -8.59 -34.84 -34.00
CA LYS A 2 -9.49 -35.39 -32.98
C LYS A 2 -8.86 -35.10 -31.63
N GLU A 3 -9.49 -34.26 -30.82
CA GLU A 3 -9.24 -34.23 -29.38
C GLU A 3 -9.46 -35.67 -28.89
N THR A 4 -8.41 -36.30 -28.40
CA THR A 4 -8.57 -37.47 -27.54
C THR A 4 -9.47 -36.98 -26.41
N SER A 5 -10.66 -37.58 -26.35
CA SER A 5 -11.68 -37.27 -25.35
C SER A 5 -11.15 -37.64 -23.96
N LEU A 6 -10.31 -36.80 -23.41
CA LEU A 6 -10.22 -36.70 -21.96
C LEU A 6 -11.63 -36.36 -21.52
N THR A 7 -12.25 -37.25 -20.77
CA THR A 7 -13.59 -37.05 -20.25
C THR A 7 -13.67 -35.68 -19.58
N LYS A 8 -14.81 -34.98 -19.67
CA LYS A 8 -15.02 -33.68 -19.00
C LYS A 8 -14.59 -33.71 -17.53
N GLU A 9 -14.71 -34.85 -16.89
CA GLU A 9 -14.29 -35.12 -15.51
C GLU A 9 -12.78 -35.03 -15.29
N SER A 10 -11.95 -35.50 -16.22
CA SER A 10 -10.50 -35.38 -16.15
C SER A 10 -10.04 -33.92 -16.30
N GLN A 11 -10.74 -33.10 -17.08
CA GLN A 11 -10.43 -31.69 -17.25
C GLN A 11 -10.76 -30.87 -16.00
N TRP A 12 -11.86 -31.19 -15.31
CA TRP A 12 -12.25 -30.54 -14.06
C TRP A 12 -11.23 -30.81 -12.91
N LYS A 13 -10.81 -32.08 -12.78
CA LYS A 13 -9.80 -32.46 -11.78
C LYS A 13 -8.50 -31.68 -11.97
N ASP A 14 -8.03 -31.55 -13.23
CA ASP A 14 -6.87 -30.74 -13.54
C ASP A 14 -7.04 -29.28 -13.11
N HIS A 15 -8.19 -28.65 -13.43
CA HIS A 15 -8.44 -27.26 -13.07
C HIS A 15 -8.45 -27.05 -11.56
N LEU A 16 -9.02 -27.95 -10.77
CA LEU A 16 -9.03 -27.89 -9.32
C LEU A 16 -7.64 -28.07 -8.71
N ILE A 17 -6.84 -29.02 -9.25
CA ILE A 17 -5.46 -29.24 -8.79
C ILE A 17 -4.63 -27.98 -9.03
N PHE A 18 -4.66 -27.41 -10.23
CA PHE A 18 -3.88 -26.20 -10.52
C PHE A 18 -4.40 -24.99 -9.76
N LEU A 19 -5.69 -24.85 -9.52
CA LEU A 19 -6.24 -23.80 -8.66
C LEU A 19 -5.70 -23.94 -7.23
N GLY A 20 -5.69 -25.14 -6.66
CA GLY A 20 -5.15 -25.39 -5.32
C GLY A 20 -3.65 -25.07 -5.22
N ILE A 21 -2.86 -25.45 -6.24
CA ILE A 21 -1.42 -25.13 -6.27
C ILE A 21 -1.21 -23.62 -6.40
N LEU A 22 -1.95 -22.94 -7.28
CA LEU A 22 -1.85 -21.48 -7.45
C LEU A 22 -2.27 -20.74 -6.18
N PHE A 23 -3.31 -21.22 -5.48
CA PHE A 23 -3.68 -20.66 -4.17
C PHE A 23 -2.56 -20.82 -3.15
N GLY A 24 -1.98 -22.02 -3.01
CA GLY A 24 -0.83 -22.25 -2.13
C GLY A 24 0.36 -21.35 -2.46
N LEU A 25 0.67 -21.15 -3.76
CA LEU A 25 1.70 -20.22 -4.21
C LEU A 25 1.34 -18.76 -3.89
N ALA A 26 0.07 -18.35 -4.08
CA ALA A 26 -0.38 -17.01 -3.75
C ALA A 26 -0.21 -16.69 -2.26
N VAL A 27 -0.58 -17.63 -1.39
CA VAL A 27 -0.35 -17.51 0.06
C VAL A 27 1.16 -17.45 0.37
N TRP A 28 1.95 -18.32 -0.25
CA TRP A 28 3.39 -18.37 0.01
C TRP A 28 4.14 -17.12 -0.44
N PHE A 29 3.83 -16.60 -1.63
CA PHE A 29 4.46 -15.39 -2.16
C PHE A 29 4.08 -14.13 -1.36
N ASN A 30 2.89 -14.08 -0.79
CA ASN A 30 2.38 -12.91 -0.08
C ASN A 30 2.38 -13.04 1.46
N ARG A 31 3.09 -14.06 1.99
CA ARG A 31 3.27 -14.22 3.44
C ARG A 31 3.95 -12.99 4.05
N GLY A 32 3.49 -12.59 5.22
CA GLY A 32 4.04 -11.44 5.95
C GLY A 32 3.49 -10.08 5.49
N ILE A 33 2.54 -10.05 4.54
CA ILE A 33 1.78 -8.85 4.25
C ILE A 33 0.59 -8.82 5.23
N GLU A 34 0.47 -7.73 5.99
CA GLU A 34 -0.59 -7.53 6.97
C GLU A 34 -1.15 -6.12 6.86
N ILE A 35 -2.47 -6.00 7.07
CA ILE A 35 -3.17 -4.73 7.23
C ILE A 35 -3.90 -4.79 8.57
N LYS A 36 -3.48 -3.94 9.52
CA LYS A 36 -4.11 -3.77 10.84
C LYS A 36 -4.71 -2.39 10.99
N GLY A 37 -4.06 -1.37 10.45
CA GLY A 37 -4.57 0.00 10.36
C GLY A 37 -4.71 0.45 8.91
N LEU A 38 -5.67 1.32 8.63
CA LEU A 38 -5.83 1.96 7.32
C LEU A 38 -5.25 3.38 7.35
N TYR A 39 -4.86 3.88 6.19
CA TYR A 39 -4.32 5.23 6.04
C TYR A 39 -4.62 5.80 4.64
N MET A 40 -4.47 7.11 4.47
CA MET A 40 -4.64 7.82 3.20
C MET A 40 -5.92 7.42 2.43
N ASP A 41 -5.77 7.01 1.17
CA ASP A 41 -6.88 6.66 0.28
C ASP A 41 -7.71 5.49 0.81
N ASP A 42 -7.10 4.47 1.42
CA ASP A 42 -7.79 3.31 1.97
C ASP A 42 -8.67 3.73 3.15
N LEU A 43 -8.14 4.56 4.05
CA LEU A 43 -8.88 5.13 5.17
C LEU A 43 -9.98 6.09 4.69
N TYR A 44 -9.72 6.88 3.66
CA TYR A 44 -10.72 7.75 3.05
C TYR A 44 -11.92 6.95 2.51
N PHE A 45 -11.68 5.88 1.77
CA PHE A 45 -12.76 5.03 1.26
C PHE A 45 -13.56 4.37 2.38
N TRP A 46 -12.88 3.92 3.42
CA TRP A 46 -13.56 3.38 4.60
C TRP A 46 -14.40 4.44 5.32
N SER A 47 -13.87 5.64 5.51
CA SER A 47 -14.57 6.74 6.17
C SER A 47 -15.82 7.14 5.38
N CYS A 48 -15.74 7.23 4.05
CA CYS A 48 -16.90 7.47 3.20
C CYS A 48 -17.94 6.35 3.33
N TYR A 49 -17.53 5.09 3.35
CA TYR A 49 -18.42 3.95 3.57
C TYR A 49 -19.18 4.03 4.89
N GLY A 50 -18.53 4.50 5.94
CA GLY A 50 -19.14 4.63 7.27
C GLY A 50 -20.06 5.84 7.44
N GLU A 51 -19.92 6.88 6.60
CA GLU A 51 -20.67 8.15 6.73
C GLU A 51 -21.73 8.34 5.65
N GLN A 52 -21.50 7.84 4.45
CA GLN A 52 -22.36 8.05 3.31
C GLN A 52 -23.42 6.96 3.18
N SER A 53 -24.58 7.32 2.63
CA SER A 53 -25.57 6.33 2.21
C SER A 53 -25.02 5.46 1.06
N PHE A 54 -25.59 4.27 0.87
CA PHE A 54 -25.22 3.36 -0.21
C PHE A 54 -25.18 4.04 -1.59
N PHE A 55 -26.19 4.86 -1.91
CA PHE A 55 -26.25 5.53 -3.19
C PHE A 55 -25.23 6.66 -3.35
N GLU A 56 -25.01 7.45 -2.31
CA GLU A 56 -23.99 8.51 -2.32
C GLU A 56 -22.60 7.95 -2.48
N TYR A 57 -22.30 6.84 -1.79
CA TYR A 57 -21.02 6.18 -1.90
C TYR A 57 -20.77 5.61 -3.30
N ILE A 58 -21.75 4.90 -3.87
CA ILE A 58 -21.59 4.24 -5.18
C ILE A 58 -21.58 5.26 -6.33
N PHE A 59 -22.41 6.30 -6.24
CA PHE A 59 -22.58 7.32 -7.28
C PHE A 59 -22.08 8.70 -6.81
N PRO A 60 -20.78 8.94 -6.70
CA PRO A 60 -20.22 10.19 -6.22
C PRO A 60 -20.35 11.30 -7.28
N ILE A 61 -21.57 11.80 -7.48
CA ILE A 61 -21.89 12.88 -8.42
C ILE A 61 -21.14 14.15 -8.00
N GLY A 62 -20.55 14.86 -9.00
CA GLY A 62 -19.78 16.07 -8.75
C GLY A 62 -18.35 15.83 -8.27
N SER A 63 -17.92 14.58 -8.08
CA SER A 63 -16.52 14.25 -7.79
C SER A 63 -15.65 14.39 -9.05
N THR A 64 -14.34 14.34 -8.88
CA THR A 64 -13.37 14.36 -10.01
C THR A 64 -13.32 13.03 -10.77
N ARG A 65 -13.87 11.94 -10.21
CA ARG A 65 -13.81 10.59 -10.76
C ARG A 65 -15.14 9.88 -10.55
N PHE A 66 -15.60 9.17 -11.57
CA PHE A 66 -16.83 8.40 -11.50
C PHE A 66 -16.55 6.94 -11.79
N ARG A 67 -16.35 6.14 -10.73
CA ARG A 67 -15.94 4.72 -10.76
C ARG A 67 -16.96 3.82 -10.09
N PHE A 68 -18.24 3.97 -10.43
CA PHE A 68 -19.34 3.34 -9.69
C PHE A 68 -19.24 1.81 -9.59
N LEU A 69 -18.67 1.11 -10.58
CA LEU A 69 -18.49 -0.35 -10.47
C LEU A 69 -17.43 -0.74 -9.45
N TYR A 70 -16.36 0.07 -9.34
CA TYR A 70 -15.38 -0.13 -8.29
C TYR A 70 -16.00 0.16 -6.91
N TYR A 71 -16.69 1.27 -6.74
CA TYR A 71 -17.30 1.63 -5.45
C TYR A 71 -18.36 0.62 -5.03
N LEU A 72 -19.12 0.06 -5.97
CA LEU A 72 -20.07 -1.02 -5.68
C LEU A 72 -19.35 -2.26 -5.13
N ALA A 73 -18.25 -2.67 -5.77
CA ALA A 73 -17.46 -3.82 -5.31
C ALA A 73 -16.78 -3.54 -3.96
N ALA A 74 -16.24 -2.34 -3.77
CA ALA A 74 -15.64 -1.90 -2.51
C ALA A 74 -16.66 -1.86 -1.36
N TRP A 75 -17.89 -1.43 -1.63
CA TRP A 75 -18.97 -1.49 -0.64
C TRP A 75 -19.20 -2.91 -0.13
N PHE A 76 -19.31 -3.88 -1.05
CA PHE A 76 -19.49 -5.27 -0.66
C PHE A 76 -18.28 -5.86 0.06
N GLU A 77 -17.06 -5.49 -0.35
CA GLU A 77 -15.84 -5.92 0.32
C GLU A 77 -15.82 -5.40 1.76
N MET A 78 -16.07 -4.10 1.97
CA MET A 78 -16.12 -3.49 3.30
C MET A 78 -17.25 -4.06 4.16
N LEU A 79 -18.40 -4.39 3.56
CA LEU A 79 -19.49 -5.07 4.25
C LEU A 79 -19.09 -6.46 4.76
N ILE A 80 -18.29 -7.21 3.97
CA ILE A 80 -17.80 -8.56 4.34
C ILE A 80 -16.70 -8.45 5.40
N VAL A 81 -15.77 -7.52 5.24
CA VAL A 81 -14.65 -7.30 6.17
C VAL A 81 -15.15 -6.80 7.52
N GLY A 82 -16.14 -5.90 7.53
CA GLY A 82 -16.61 -5.24 8.75
C GLY A 82 -15.44 -4.51 9.43
N ASN A 83 -15.34 -4.59 10.75
CA ASN A 83 -14.24 -3.99 11.53
C ASN A 83 -12.97 -4.86 11.61
N ARG A 84 -12.91 -5.96 10.85
CA ARG A 84 -11.78 -6.88 10.83
C ARG A 84 -10.84 -6.59 9.67
N VAL A 85 -10.11 -5.49 9.75
CA VAL A 85 -9.22 -4.98 8.67
C VAL A 85 -8.25 -6.04 8.15
N SER A 86 -7.79 -6.93 9.02
CA SER A 86 -6.89 -8.04 8.65
C SER A 86 -7.46 -9.00 7.60
N TRP A 87 -8.75 -8.96 7.33
CA TRP A 87 -9.39 -9.78 6.29
C TRP A 87 -9.17 -9.26 4.87
N PHE A 88 -8.76 -8.01 4.69
CA PHE A 88 -8.45 -7.48 3.35
C PHE A 88 -7.37 -8.31 2.65
N VAL A 89 -6.28 -8.65 3.35
CA VAL A 89 -5.18 -9.43 2.75
C VAL A 89 -5.62 -10.82 2.29
N PRO A 90 -6.30 -11.66 3.12
CA PRO A 90 -6.84 -12.94 2.65
C PRO A 90 -7.80 -12.81 1.47
N ILE A 91 -8.70 -11.82 1.46
CA ILE A 91 -9.64 -11.57 0.35
C ILE A 91 -8.85 -11.20 -0.92
N ASN A 92 -7.90 -10.28 -0.83
CA ASN A 92 -7.06 -9.89 -1.94
C ASN A 92 -6.24 -11.07 -2.49
N ILE A 93 -5.72 -11.96 -1.63
CA ILE A 93 -5.05 -13.20 -2.04
C ILE A 93 -6.00 -14.12 -2.83
N LEU A 94 -7.25 -14.27 -2.38
CA LEU A 94 -8.26 -15.06 -3.09
C LEU A 94 -8.58 -14.46 -4.47
N LEU A 95 -8.80 -13.14 -4.54
CA LEU A 95 -9.05 -12.44 -5.80
C LEU A 95 -7.87 -12.55 -6.77
N ASN A 96 -6.65 -12.36 -6.26
CA ASN A 96 -5.42 -12.50 -7.04
C ASN A 96 -5.21 -13.95 -7.54
N THR A 97 -5.57 -14.94 -6.72
CA THR A 97 -5.59 -16.36 -7.13
C THR A 97 -6.58 -16.60 -8.28
N GLY A 98 -7.76 -15.97 -8.23
CA GLY A 98 -8.74 -16.01 -9.31
C GLY A 98 -8.21 -15.44 -10.63
N VAL A 99 -7.48 -14.32 -10.56
CA VAL A 99 -6.77 -13.75 -11.72
C VAL A 99 -5.72 -14.72 -12.24
N ALA A 100 -4.87 -15.26 -11.38
CA ALA A 100 -3.82 -16.21 -11.76
C ALA A 100 -4.39 -17.50 -12.39
N TRP A 101 -5.50 -18.00 -11.87
CA TRP A 101 -6.21 -19.13 -12.45
C TRP A 101 -6.80 -18.79 -13.83
N SER A 102 -7.33 -17.59 -14.02
CA SER A 102 -7.80 -17.11 -15.32
C SER A 102 -6.63 -17.02 -16.32
N MET A 103 -5.48 -16.51 -15.88
CA MET A 103 -4.23 -16.47 -16.64
C MET A 103 -3.76 -17.89 -17.02
N TYR A 104 -3.81 -18.83 -16.07
CA TYR A 104 -3.55 -20.26 -16.35
C TYR A 104 -4.49 -20.80 -17.44
N ALA A 105 -5.80 -20.59 -17.30
CA ALA A 105 -6.79 -21.12 -18.21
C ALA A 105 -6.64 -20.55 -19.64
N MET A 106 -6.39 -19.25 -19.76
CA MET A 106 -6.12 -18.58 -21.03
C MET A 106 -4.77 -19.02 -21.62
N GLY A 107 -3.70 -18.99 -20.82
CA GLY A 107 -2.37 -19.40 -21.23
C GLY A 107 -2.31 -20.85 -21.73
N ARG A 108 -3.00 -21.78 -21.02
CA ARG A 108 -3.17 -23.17 -21.44
C ARG A 108 -3.79 -23.28 -22.84
N ARG A 109 -4.84 -22.50 -23.12
CA ARG A 109 -5.52 -22.52 -24.43
C ARG A 109 -4.68 -21.89 -25.53
N LEU A 110 -3.98 -20.78 -25.22
CA LEU A 110 -3.09 -20.09 -26.17
C LEU A 110 -1.88 -20.93 -26.53
N ALA A 111 -1.27 -21.58 -25.54
CA ALA A 111 -0.08 -22.40 -25.71
C ALA A 111 -0.36 -23.84 -26.17
N GLY A 112 -1.60 -24.33 -26.00
CA GLY A 112 -1.92 -25.75 -26.16
C GLY A 112 -1.24 -26.66 -25.12
N SER A 113 -0.79 -26.12 -23.99
CA SER A 113 0.01 -26.79 -22.96
C SER A 113 -0.44 -26.41 -21.56
N LYS A 114 -0.75 -27.42 -20.71
CA LYS A 114 -1.08 -27.21 -19.29
C LYS A 114 0.09 -26.61 -18.52
N THR A 115 1.30 -27.09 -18.81
CA THR A 115 2.53 -26.64 -18.15
C THR A 115 2.81 -25.18 -18.43
N VAL A 116 2.72 -24.74 -19.69
CA VAL A 116 2.93 -23.33 -20.05
C VAL A 116 1.83 -22.45 -19.43
N GLY A 117 0.58 -22.90 -19.44
CA GLY A 117 -0.49 -22.20 -18.73
C GLY A 117 -0.18 -22.04 -17.24
N PHE A 118 0.28 -23.09 -16.58
CA PHE A 118 0.68 -23.04 -15.16
C PHE A 118 1.84 -22.05 -14.93
N PHE A 119 2.83 -22.04 -15.82
CA PHE A 119 3.92 -21.08 -15.74
C PHE A 119 3.45 -19.62 -15.85
N VAL A 120 2.47 -19.34 -16.73
CA VAL A 120 1.87 -18.01 -16.85
C VAL A 120 1.21 -17.57 -15.53
N GLY A 121 0.39 -18.44 -14.92
CA GLY A 121 -0.22 -18.15 -13.62
C GLY A 121 0.80 -17.96 -12.50
N THR A 122 1.83 -18.80 -12.45
CA THR A 122 2.90 -18.74 -11.44
C THR A 122 3.75 -17.47 -11.59
N LEU A 123 4.16 -17.13 -12.82
CA LEU A 123 4.93 -15.90 -13.07
C LEU A 123 4.12 -14.64 -12.73
N TYR A 124 2.81 -14.65 -12.99
CA TYR A 124 1.94 -13.57 -12.57
C TYR A 124 1.94 -13.42 -11.05
N LEU A 125 1.71 -14.52 -10.29
CA LEU A 125 1.70 -14.49 -8.82
C LEU A 125 3.06 -14.11 -8.21
N ALA A 126 4.15 -14.59 -8.80
CA ALA A 126 5.49 -14.29 -8.32
C ALA A 126 5.90 -12.84 -8.60
N SER A 127 5.26 -12.17 -9.59
CA SER A 127 5.68 -10.85 -10.03
C SER A 127 5.57 -9.80 -8.91
N ARG A 128 6.55 -8.90 -8.88
CA ARG A 128 6.53 -7.72 -8.01
C ARG A 128 5.35 -6.80 -8.28
N MET A 129 4.75 -6.87 -9.46
CA MET A 129 3.61 -6.03 -9.84
C MET A 129 2.31 -6.48 -9.18
N ALA A 130 2.15 -7.79 -8.96
CA ALA A 130 0.91 -8.35 -8.42
C ALA A 130 0.69 -8.01 -6.93
N TYR A 131 1.75 -7.72 -6.18
CA TYR A 131 1.63 -7.58 -4.74
C TYR A 131 0.95 -6.27 -4.29
N TYR A 132 0.94 -5.22 -5.12
CA TYR A 132 0.15 -4.02 -4.84
C TYR A 132 -1.34 -4.34 -4.60
N GLN A 133 -1.86 -5.31 -5.33
CA GLN A 133 -3.23 -5.79 -5.21
C GLN A 133 -3.53 -6.47 -3.87
N ILE A 134 -2.50 -6.87 -3.15
CA ILE A 134 -2.60 -7.60 -1.88
C ILE A 134 -2.48 -6.66 -0.69
N GLY A 135 -1.55 -5.73 -0.75
CA GLY A 135 -1.15 -4.90 0.39
C GLY A 135 -1.99 -3.64 0.59
N GLN A 136 -3.02 -3.39 -0.21
CA GLN A 136 -3.89 -2.22 -0.09
C GLN A 136 -5.35 -2.56 -0.39
N VAL A 137 -6.29 -1.86 0.26
CA VAL A 137 -7.73 -1.96 -0.03
C VAL A 137 -8.03 -1.52 -1.46
N LEU A 138 -7.36 -0.46 -1.92
CA LEU A 138 -7.40 0.00 -3.32
C LEU A 138 -6.94 -1.07 -4.34
N GLY A 139 -6.26 -2.12 -3.89
CA GLY A 139 -5.88 -3.27 -4.71
C GLY A 139 -7.06 -3.95 -5.41
N LEU A 140 -8.26 -3.90 -4.81
CA LEU A 140 -9.50 -4.38 -5.44
C LEU A 140 -9.77 -3.70 -6.78
N MET A 141 -9.64 -2.36 -6.87
CA MET A 141 -9.87 -1.61 -8.09
C MET A 141 -8.98 -2.09 -9.23
N GLU A 142 -7.71 -2.24 -8.94
CA GLU A 142 -6.74 -2.65 -9.93
C GLU A 142 -6.89 -4.12 -10.30
N THR A 143 -7.25 -4.98 -9.35
CA THR A 143 -7.56 -6.41 -9.61
C THR A 143 -8.76 -6.55 -10.54
N MET A 144 -9.85 -5.82 -10.30
CA MET A 144 -11.03 -5.81 -11.16
C MET A 144 -10.70 -5.31 -12.56
N ALA A 145 -9.97 -4.19 -12.66
CA ALA A 145 -9.60 -3.59 -13.92
C ALA A 145 -8.69 -4.53 -14.75
N LEU A 146 -7.72 -5.18 -14.11
CA LEU A 146 -6.88 -6.19 -14.75
C LEU A 146 -7.71 -7.39 -15.23
N TRP A 147 -8.56 -7.94 -14.36
CA TRP A 147 -9.38 -9.11 -14.71
C TRP A 147 -10.30 -8.83 -15.89
N MET A 148 -10.99 -7.68 -15.88
CA MET A 148 -11.79 -7.24 -17.03
C MET A 148 -10.94 -6.97 -18.27
N GLY A 149 -9.75 -6.37 -18.11
CA GLY A 149 -8.81 -6.09 -19.20
C GLY A 149 -8.37 -7.38 -19.92
N ILE A 150 -7.91 -8.39 -19.18
CA ILE A 150 -7.54 -9.69 -19.80
C ILE A 150 -8.76 -10.43 -20.37
N ALA A 151 -9.94 -10.25 -19.78
CA ALA A 151 -11.18 -10.78 -20.34
C ALA A 151 -11.52 -10.12 -21.68
N ILE A 152 -11.36 -8.79 -21.81
CA ILE A 152 -11.50 -8.08 -23.10
C ILE A 152 -10.53 -8.65 -24.12
N LEU A 153 -9.24 -8.74 -23.77
CA LEU A 153 -8.21 -9.31 -24.65
C LEU A 153 -8.59 -10.73 -25.11
N TRP A 154 -9.06 -11.57 -24.20
CA TRP A 154 -9.53 -12.91 -24.51
C TRP A 154 -10.74 -12.93 -25.45
N GLN A 155 -11.74 -12.07 -25.22
CA GLN A 155 -12.92 -12.01 -26.06
C GLN A 155 -12.58 -11.50 -27.48
N LEU A 156 -11.70 -10.53 -27.61
CA LEU A 156 -11.21 -10.04 -28.90
C LEU A 156 -10.41 -11.12 -29.64
N TYR A 157 -9.57 -11.89 -28.91
CA TYR A 157 -8.88 -13.05 -29.48
C TYR A 157 -9.88 -14.11 -30.00
N GLN A 158 -10.94 -14.43 -29.23
CA GLN A 158 -11.97 -15.36 -29.68
C GLN A 158 -12.72 -14.81 -30.91
N TYR A 159 -13.00 -13.52 -30.94
CA TYR A 159 -13.65 -12.87 -32.09
C TYR A 159 -12.81 -13.02 -33.36
N LEU A 160 -11.52 -12.76 -33.31
CA LEU A 160 -10.64 -12.88 -34.49
C LEU A 160 -10.53 -14.32 -35.00
N ASN A 161 -10.58 -15.32 -34.11
CA ASN A 161 -10.28 -16.73 -34.46
C ASN A 161 -11.53 -17.60 -34.67
N LYS A 162 -12.75 -17.12 -34.38
CA LYS A 162 -14.00 -17.85 -34.62
C LYS A 162 -14.77 -17.29 -35.82
N GLU A 163 -15.41 -18.13 -36.59
CA GLU A 163 -16.24 -17.70 -37.71
C GLU A 163 -17.45 -16.90 -37.25
N ASN A 164 -18.19 -17.39 -36.27
CA ASN A 164 -19.34 -16.71 -35.65
C ASN A 164 -18.90 -16.09 -34.30
N GLY A 165 -18.07 -15.05 -34.39
CA GLY A 165 -17.42 -14.43 -33.22
C GLY A 165 -18.17 -13.23 -32.63
N GLU A 166 -19.29 -12.79 -33.23
CA GLU A 166 -19.97 -11.51 -32.91
C GLU A 166 -20.32 -11.39 -31.44
N LYS A 167 -20.81 -12.46 -30.82
CA LYS A 167 -21.10 -12.48 -29.38
C LYS A 167 -19.87 -12.17 -28.51
N HIS A 168 -18.70 -12.62 -28.95
CA HIS A 168 -17.44 -12.35 -28.24
C HIS A 168 -17.06 -10.87 -28.36
N PHE A 169 -17.29 -10.27 -29.55
CA PHE A 169 -17.03 -8.83 -29.73
C PHE A 169 -18.00 -7.96 -28.92
N CYS A 170 -19.29 -8.29 -28.92
CA CYS A 170 -20.30 -7.58 -28.11
C CYS A 170 -19.97 -7.70 -26.60
N LEU A 171 -19.54 -8.89 -26.14
CA LEU A 171 -19.10 -9.07 -24.76
C LEU A 171 -17.82 -8.25 -24.46
N ALA A 172 -16.86 -8.19 -25.39
CA ALA A 172 -15.69 -7.32 -25.24
C ALA A 172 -16.08 -5.85 -25.12
N SER A 173 -17.06 -5.38 -25.93
CA SER A 173 -17.56 -3.99 -25.86
C SER A 173 -18.29 -3.71 -24.54
N LEU A 174 -19.05 -4.66 -24.02
CA LEU A 174 -19.70 -4.52 -22.70
C LEU A 174 -18.68 -4.50 -21.55
N LEU A 175 -17.66 -5.38 -21.60
CA LEU A 175 -16.57 -5.38 -20.62
C LEU A 175 -15.75 -4.09 -20.71
N TYR A 176 -15.53 -3.58 -21.93
CA TYR A 176 -14.90 -2.27 -22.15
C TYR A 176 -15.69 -1.14 -21.50
N PHE A 177 -17.00 -1.09 -21.72
CA PHE A 177 -17.89 -0.14 -21.04
C PHE A 177 -17.74 -0.21 -19.52
N GLY A 178 -17.81 -1.43 -18.97
CA GLY A 178 -17.71 -1.65 -17.52
C GLY A 178 -16.34 -1.26 -16.96
N VAL A 179 -15.23 -1.66 -17.59
CA VAL A 179 -13.89 -1.39 -17.05
C VAL A 179 -13.57 0.10 -17.01
N CYS A 180 -14.17 0.92 -17.87
CA CYS A 180 -14.03 2.38 -17.82
C CYS A 180 -14.65 3.00 -16.55
N PHE A 181 -15.59 2.30 -15.89
CA PHE A 181 -16.18 2.66 -14.61
C PHE A 181 -15.56 1.94 -13.40
N VAL A 182 -14.56 1.11 -13.65
CA VAL A 182 -13.61 0.65 -12.62
C VAL A 182 -12.40 1.56 -12.62
N HIS A 183 -11.81 1.80 -13.79
CA HIS A 183 -10.69 2.72 -13.94
C HIS A 183 -10.69 3.38 -15.33
N GLU A 184 -10.76 4.71 -15.37
CA GLU A 184 -10.90 5.52 -16.59
C GLU A 184 -9.75 5.36 -17.60
N ARG A 185 -8.56 4.93 -17.19
CA ARG A 185 -7.42 4.72 -18.13
C ARG A 185 -7.72 3.70 -19.23
N TYR A 186 -8.64 2.77 -18.99
CA TYR A 186 -9.02 1.77 -19.99
C TYR A 186 -9.82 2.33 -21.17
N MET A 187 -10.22 3.61 -21.13
CA MET A 187 -10.76 4.31 -22.31
C MET A 187 -9.79 4.25 -23.50
N ALA A 188 -8.48 4.14 -23.25
CA ALA A 188 -7.45 3.99 -24.26
C ALA A 188 -7.59 2.72 -25.12
N LEU A 189 -8.38 1.71 -24.70
CA LEU A 189 -8.62 0.51 -25.49
C LEU A 189 -9.61 0.70 -26.64
N PHE A 190 -10.34 1.81 -26.72
CA PHE A 190 -11.30 2.09 -27.77
C PHE A 190 -10.72 1.92 -29.20
N PRO A 191 -9.56 2.50 -29.54
CA PRO A 191 -8.95 2.31 -30.87
C PRO A 191 -8.65 0.84 -31.19
N LEU A 192 -8.32 0.02 -30.18
CA LEU A 192 -8.05 -1.40 -30.39
C LEU A 192 -9.30 -2.18 -30.82
N LEU A 193 -10.45 -1.88 -30.17
CA LEU A 193 -11.71 -2.50 -30.58
C LEU A 193 -12.05 -2.16 -32.03
N LEU A 194 -11.90 -0.90 -32.43
CA LEU A 194 -12.10 -0.48 -33.82
C LEU A 194 -11.13 -1.19 -34.79
N LEU A 195 -9.84 -1.25 -34.42
CA LEU A 195 -8.82 -1.92 -35.22
C LEU A 195 -9.14 -3.40 -35.44
N VAL A 196 -9.63 -4.09 -34.41
CA VAL A 196 -10.05 -5.51 -34.48
C VAL A 196 -11.22 -5.68 -35.46
N LEU A 197 -12.21 -4.79 -35.47
CA LEU A 197 -13.29 -4.80 -36.45
C LEU A 197 -12.77 -4.61 -37.88
N LEU A 198 -11.85 -3.69 -38.08
CA LEU A 198 -11.22 -3.43 -39.38
C LEU A 198 -10.41 -4.64 -39.86
N MET A 199 -9.61 -5.25 -38.99
CA MET A 199 -8.83 -6.45 -39.33
C MET A 199 -9.73 -7.63 -39.67
N LYS A 200 -10.83 -7.84 -38.95
CA LYS A 200 -11.83 -8.90 -39.27
C LYS A 200 -12.65 -8.57 -40.52
N LYS A 201 -12.60 -7.32 -41.04
CA LYS A 201 -13.45 -6.79 -42.12
C LYS A 201 -14.94 -7.02 -41.81
N SER A 202 -15.32 -6.72 -40.55
CA SER A 202 -16.66 -7.01 -40.06
C SER A 202 -17.71 -6.18 -40.81
N LYS A 203 -18.73 -6.90 -41.35
CA LYS A 203 -19.93 -6.29 -41.94
C LYS A 203 -21.11 -6.25 -40.95
N GLN A 204 -20.92 -6.78 -39.75
CA GLN A 204 -21.98 -6.92 -38.75
C GLN A 204 -22.20 -5.59 -38.04
N ILE A 205 -23.32 -4.93 -38.34
CA ILE A 205 -23.68 -3.63 -37.78
C ILE A 205 -23.76 -3.66 -36.24
N VAL A 206 -24.15 -4.82 -35.67
CA VAL A 206 -24.26 -5.01 -34.21
C VAL A 206 -22.90 -4.85 -33.51
N CYS A 207 -21.79 -5.28 -34.13
CA CYS A 207 -20.46 -5.14 -33.56
C CYS A 207 -20.02 -3.66 -33.58
N TRP A 208 -20.24 -2.95 -34.68
CA TRP A 208 -19.96 -1.52 -34.78
C TRP A 208 -20.81 -0.72 -33.81
N ALA A 209 -22.12 -0.99 -33.76
CA ALA A 209 -23.03 -0.34 -32.84
C ALA A 209 -22.64 -0.59 -31.39
N SER A 210 -22.26 -1.83 -31.01
CA SER A 210 -21.89 -2.15 -29.62
C SER A 210 -20.70 -1.34 -29.13
N VAL A 211 -19.63 -1.18 -29.92
CA VAL A 211 -18.45 -0.43 -29.49
C VAL A 211 -18.70 1.09 -29.50
N VAL A 212 -19.39 1.60 -30.53
CA VAL A 212 -19.70 3.04 -30.61
C VAL A 212 -20.65 3.45 -29.49
N LEU A 213 -21.71 2.67 -29.24
CA LEU A 213 -22.64 2.92 -28.13
C LEU A 213 -21.96 2.82 -26.78
N SER A 214 -21.12 1.81 -26.57
CA SER A 214 -20.36 1.66 -25.31
C SER A 214 -19.49 2.91 -25.04
N PHE A 215 -18.79 3.41 -26.05
CA PHE A 215 -17.98 4.61 -25.92
C PHE A 215 -18.83 5.87 -25.70
N ALA A 216 -19.87 6.07 -26.53
CA ALA A 216 -20.73 7.25 -26.46
C ALA A 216 -21.48 7.32 -25.13
N LEU A 217 -22.07 6.21 -24.67
CA LEU A 217 -22.76 6.15 -23.37
C LEU A 217 -21.79 6.39 -22.21
N MET A 218 -20.60 5.79 -22.24
CA MET A 218 -19.59 6.03 -21.22
C MET A 218 -19.23 7.50 -21.14
N GLN A 219 -18.98 8.17 -22.29
CA GLN A 219 -18.67 9.60 -22.32
C GLN A 219 -19.85 10.48 -21.87
N ALA A 220 -21.07 10.13 -22.28
CA ALA A 220 -22.29 10.83 -21.85
C ALA A 220 -22.46 10.74 -20.33
N ILE A 221 -22.38 9.54 -19.76
CA ILE A 221 -22.49 9.35 -18.30
C ILE A 221 -21.43 10.18 -17.58
N ARG A 222 -20.17 10.13 -17.99
CA ARG A 222 -19.10 10.93 -17.38
C ARG A 222 -19.36 12.42 -17.47
N PHE A 223 -19.79 12.91 -18.65
CA PHE A 223 -20.11 14.31 -18.83
C PHE A 223 -21.23 14.80 -17.90
N PHE A 224 -22.32 14.02 -17.78
CA PHE A 224 -23.44 14.39 -16.92
C PHE A 224 -23.17 14.22 -15.42
N THR A 225 -22.23 13.33 -15.03
CA THR A 225 -21.94 13.06 -13.61
C THR A 225 -20.79 13.91 -13.05
N ILE A 226 -19.72 14.13 -13.82
CA ILE A 226 -18.50 14.82 -13.37
C ILE A 226 -18.09 16.01 -14.25
N GLY A 227 -18.90 16.36 -15.26
CA GLY A 227 -18.62 17.49 -16.15
C GLY A 227 -17.41 17.34 -17.08
N SER A 228 -16.81 16.14 -17.20
CA SER A 228 -15.60 15.90 -17.99
C SER A 228 -15.64 14.59 -18.75
N VAL A 229 -15.28 14.67 -20.05
CA VAL A 229 -15.07 13.49 -20.91
C VAL A 229 -13.63 12.98 -20.86
N LEU A 230 -12.68 13.80 -20.41
CA LEU A 230 -11.27 13.44 -20.32
C LEU A 230 -10.98 12.71 -19.00
N PRO A 231 -10.02 11.78 -18.98
CA PRO A 231 -9.60 11.13 -17.74
C PRO A 231 -8.95 12.16 -16.79
N ALA A 232 -9.17 11.97 -15.49
CA ALA A 232 -8.47 12.74 -14.47
C ALA A 232 -6.97 12.39 -14.49
N GLY A 233 -6.14 13.38 -14.20
CA GLY A 233 -4.71 13.19 -13.96
C GLY A 233 -4.43 12.62 -12.57
N THR A 234 -3.16 12.46 -12.22
CA THR A 234 -2.69 12.02 -10.91
C THR A 234 -2.44 13.23 -10.01
N GLY A 235 -2.61 13.08 -8.69
CA GLY A 235 -2.31 14.15 -7.73
C GLY A 235 -3.20 15.39 -7.92
N ARG A 236 -4.50 15.22 -8.17
CA ARG A 236 -5.49 16.29 -8.42
C ARG A 236 -5.22 17.12 -9.69
N THR A 237 -4.29 16.70 -10.56
CA THR A 237 -4.02 17.37 -11.84
C THR A 237 -5.00 16.92 -12.92
N GLN A 238 -5.06 17.67 -14.02
CA GLN A 238 -5.76 17.26 -15.23
C GLN A 238 -4.73 16.91 -16.31
N VAL A 239 -4.95 15.80 -17.03
CA VAL A 239 -4.02 15.37 -18.10
C VAL A 239 -3.79 16.45 -19.13
N LYS A 240 -4.84 17.21 -19.51
CA LYS A 240 -4.73 18.30 -20.49
C LYS A 240 -3.74 19.40 -20.10
N ASP A 241 -3.56 19.66 -18.80
CA ASP A 241 -2.75 20.75 -18.27
C ASP A 241 -1.29 20.34 -18.04
N THR A 242 -1.05 19.02 -17.85
CA THR A 242 0.26 18.47 -17.48
C THR A 242 0.91 17.61 -18.55
N PHE A 243 0.21 17.33 -19.66
CA PHE A 243 0.70 16.45 -20.71
C PHE A 243 1.91 17.02 -21.43
N SER A 244 2.97 16.22 -21.47
CA SER A 244 4.17 16.48 -22.25
C SER A 244 4.55 15.24 -23.06
N VAL A 245 4.70 15.39 -24.38
CA VAL A 245 5.08 14.29 -25.28
C VAL A 245 6.43 13.70 -24.90
N ALA A 246 7.42 14.53 -24.59
CA ALA A 246 8.74 14.07 -24.18
C ALA A 246 8.71 13.26 -22.88
N GLN A 247 7.92 13.72 -21.89
CA GLN A 247 7.71 13.01 -20.63
C GLN A 247 6.96 11.70 -20.87
N ALA A 248 5.89 11.70 -21.65
CA ALA A 248 5.13 10.49 -21.98
C ALA A 248 6.00 9.42 -22.66
N ILE A 249 6.86 9.80 -23.60
CA ILE A 249 7.82 8.88 -24.23
C ILE A 249 8.80 8.31 -23.19
N ARG A 250 9.36 9.16 -22.32
CA ARG A 250 10.26 8.72 -21.25
C ARG A 250 9.57 7.73 -20.32
N HIS A 251 8.37 8.04 -19.90
CA HIS A 251 7.55 7.18 -19.06
C HIS A 251 7.26 5.85 -19.75
N ALA A 252 6.81 5.86 -21.00
CA ALA A 252 6.52 4.64 -21.76
C ALA A 252 7.76 3.74 -21.90
N LEU A 253 8.93 4.30 -22.19
CA LEU A 253 10.18 3.53 -22.25
C LEU A 253 10.55 2.93 -20.89
N SER A 254 10.35 3.70 -19.81
CA SER A 254 10.60 3.21 -18.44
C SER A 254 9.65 2.07 -18.07
N GLU A 255 8.36 2.17 -18.43
CA GLU A 255 7.37 1.13 -18.18
C GLU A 255 7.66 -0.14 -18.99
N VAL A 256 8.01 0.00 -20.27
CA VAL A 256 8.44 -1.14 -21.10
C VAL A 256 9.66 -1.83 -20.50
N ALA A 257 10.69 -1.06 -20.13
CA ALA A 257 11.88 -1.62 -19.48
C ALA A 257 11.53 -2.36 -18.19
N TYR A 258 10.59 -1.81 -17.40
CA TYR A 258 10.14 -2.42 -16.15
C TYR A 258 9.41 -3.76 -16.36
N VAL A 259 8.60 -3.89 -17.42
CA VAL A 259 7.97 -5.17 -17.82
C VAL A 259 9.03 -6.25 -18.08
N PHE A 260 10.19 -5.87 -18.62
CA PHE A 260 11.34 -6.74 -18.86
C PHE A 260 12.31 -6.85 -17.66
N GLY A 261 11.91 -6.40 -16.48
CA GLY A 261 12.72 -6.55 -15.26
C GLY A 261 13.73 -5.44 -15.00
N ILE A 262 13.83 -4.44 -15.88
CA ILE A 262 14.80 -3.35 -15.79
C ILE A 262 14.15 -2.11 -15.20
N ASN A 263 14.43 -1.80 -13.93
CA ASN A 263 13.97 -0.57 -13.30
C ASN A 263 14.97 0.56 -13.57
N ALA A 264 14.75 1.29 -14.66
CA ALA A 264 15.50 2.49 -15.04
C ALA A 264 14.63 3.75 -14.98
N GLY A 265 13.46 3.64 -14.35
CA GLY A 265 12.43 4.68 -14.34
C GLY A 265 12.57 5.67 -13.20
N PRO A 266 11.69 6.68 -13.18
CA PRO A 266 11.56 7.63 -12.09
C PRO A 266 11.07 6.95 -10.80
N ASP A 267 11.18 7.67 -9.69
CA ASP A 267 11.01 7.16 -8.32
C ASP A 267 9.71 6.39 -8.05
N TYR A 268 8.64 6.68 -8.77
CA TYR A 268 7.35 5.99 -8.62
C TYR A 268 7.23 4.62 -9.31
N LEU A 269 8.23 4.21 -10.09
CA LEU A 269 8.42 2.81 -10.44
C LEU A 269 9.17 2.07 -9.32
N ASN A 270 8.89 2.44 -8.14
CA ASN A 270 9.53 2.08 -6.89
C ASN A 270 10.02 0.63 -6.86
N GLY A 271 11.07 0.41 -6.13
CA GLY A 271 11.70 -0.84 -5.97
C GLY A 271 13.21 -0.70 -6.05
N LEU A 272 13.89 -1.78 -6.34
CA LEU A 272 15.34 -1.76 -6.44
C LEU A 272 15.75 -1.23 -7.82
N PRO A 273 16.44 -0.06 -7.90
CA PRO A 273 16.95 0.47 -9.16
C PRO A 273 17.92 -0.52 -9.83
N TRP A 274 17.93 -0.53 -11.17
CA TRP A 274 18.81 -1.40 -11.94
C TRP A 274 20.25 -1.36 -11.47
N ALA A 275 20.77 -0.17 -11.18
CA ALA A 275 22.16 0.02 -10.75
C ALA A 275 22.51 -0.76 -9.47
N LYS A 276 21.56 -0.86 -8.52
CA LYS A 276 21.74 -1.52 -7.22
C LYS A 276 21.59 -3.05 -7.27
N ASN A 277 21.13 -3.61 -8.40
CA ASN A 277 21.00 -5.06 -8.52
C ASN A 277 22.38 -5.75 -8.58
N PRO A 278 22.57 -6.90 -7.91
CA PRO A 278 23.73 -7.75 -8.07
C PRO A 278 23.94 -8.20 -9.52
N LEU A 279 25.19 -8.45 -9.91
CA LEU A 279 25.52 -8.90 -11.26
C LEU A 279 24.76 -10.17 -11.66
N ALA A 280 24.60 -11.12 -10.74
CA ALA A 280 23.86 -12.36 -10.98
C ALA A 280 22.39 -12.08 -11.36
N ILE A 281 21.72 -11.19 -10.65
CA ILE A 281 20.32 -10.79 -10.94
C ILE A 281 20.24 -10.10 -12.30
N LYS A 282 21.17 -9.17 -12.60
CA LYS A 282 21.27 -8.53 -13.92
C LYS A 282 21.44 -9.56 -15.04
N ALA A 283 22.33 -10.52 -14.84
CA ALA A 283 22.57 -11.59 -15.82
C ALA A 283 21.33 -12.47 -16.02
N MET A 284 20.62 -12.83 -14.95
CA MET A 284 19.39 -13.63 -15.04
C MET A 284 18.30 -12.88 -15.81
N ILE A 285 18.10 -11.59 -15.57
CA ILE A 285 17.14 -10.76 -16.30
C ILE A 285 17.51 -10.72 -17.79
N LEU A 286 18.74 -10.40 -18.12
CA LEU A 286 19.19 -10.33 -19.53
C LEU A 286 19.06 -11.68 -20.25
N LEU A 287 19.36 -12.80 -19.57
CA LEU A 287 19.15 -14.14 -20.14
C LEU A 287 17.67 -14.46 -20.33
N ALA A 288 16.81 -14.02 -19.42
CA ALA A 288 15.36 -14.14 -19.57
C ALA A 288 14.85 -13.31 -20.76
N ASP A 289 15.35 -12.09 -20.94
CA ASP A 289 15.01 -11.25 -22.10
C ASP A 289 15.49 -11.87 -23.42
N LEU A 290 16.65 -12.50 -23.43
CA LEU A 290 17.12 -13.27 -24.58
C LEU A 290 16.21 -14.47 -24.88
N ALA A 291 15.63 -15.12 -23.87
CA ALA A 291 14.63 -16.17 -24.06
C ALA A 291 13.34 -15.62 -24.73
N ILE A 292 12.87 -14.44 -24.30
CA ILE A 292 11.75 -13.75 -24.95
C ILE A 292 12.08 -13.42 -26.40
N LEU A 293 13.25 -12.82 -26.63
CA LEU A 293 13.71 -12.48 -27.98
C LEU A 293 13.78 -13.70 -28.89
N ALA A 294 14.26 -14.83 -28.38
CA ALA A 294 14.31 -16.09 -29.12
C ALA A 294 12.90 -16.58 -29.54
N LEU A 295 11.90 -16.47 -28.64
CA LEU A 295 10.51 -16.81 -28.99
C LEU A 295 9.95 -15.87 -30.07
N VAL A 296 10.21 -14.58 -29.96
CA VAL A 296 9.76 -13.58 -30.96
C VAL A 296 10.41 -13.82 -32.32
N LEU A 297 11.75 -13.98 -32.35
CA LEU A 297 12.48 -14.24 -33.59
C LEU A 297 12.08 -15.57 -34.22
N GLY A 298 11.88 -16.62 -33.41
CA GLY A 298 11.38 -17.92 -33.84
C GLY A 298 10.00 -17.80 -34.50
N PHE A 299 9.10 -17.04 -33.87
CA PHE A 299 7.77 -16.75 -34.44
C PHE A 299 7.88 -15.98 -35.76
N LEU A 300 8.67 -14.91 -35.80
CA LEU A 300 8.87 -14.11 -37.01
C LEU A 300 9.43 -14.95 -38.16
N GLY A 301 10.42 -15.81 -37.91
CA GLY A 301 10.95 -16.73 -38.91
C GLY A 301 9.89 -17.70 -39.45
N LYS A 302 9.07 -18.30 -38.55
CA LYS A 302 7.96 -19.17 -38.93
C LYS A 302 6.88 -18.41 -39.70
N TRP A 303 6.53 -17.22 -39.28
CA TRP A 303 5.55 -16.33 -39.92
C TRP A 303 5.99 -15.90 -41.32
N LEU A 304 7.27 -15.53 -41.48
CA LEU A 304 7.84 -15.18 -42.79
C LEU A 304 7.80 -16.35 -43.76
N ALA A 305 8.11 -17.57 -43.27
CA ALA A 305 8.08 -18.82 -44.05
C ALA A 305 6.65 -19.32 -44.36
N GLN A 306 5.61 -18.76 -43.70
CA GLN A 306 4.21 -19.18 -43.92
C GLN A 306 3.72 -18.80 -45.32
N LYS A 307 3.32 -19.81 -46.13
CA LYS A 307 2.85 -19.65 -47.50
C LYS A 307 1.35 -19.34 -47.57
N ASP A 308 0.56 -19.89 -46.64
CA ASP A 308 -0.88 -19.62 -46.59
C ASP A 308 -1.16 -18.19 -46.11
N LYS A 309 -1.67 -17.39 -47.04
CA LYS A 309 -1.98 -15.97 -46.79
C LYS A 309 -3.04 -15.77 -45.70
N LYS A 310 -4.02 -16.70 -45.59
CA LYS A 310 -5.08 -16.62 -44.57
C LYS A 310 -4.50 -16.85 -43.17
N VAL A 311 -3.70 -17.92 -43.03
CA VAL A 311 -3.01 -18.25 -41.78
C VAL A 311 -2.05 -17.13 -41.41
N LYS A 312 -1.25 -16.66 -42.35
CA LYS A 312 -0.30 -15.54 -42.15
C LYS A 312 -0.99 -14.29 -41.66
N PHE A 313 -2.13 -13.91 -42.27
CA PHE A 313 -2.92 -12.73 -41.84
C PHE A 313 -3.53 -12.95 -40.45
N CYS A 314 -4.09 -14.13 -40.16
CA CYS A 314 -4.63 -14.45 -38.83
C CYS A 314 -3.57 -14.36 -37.75
N GLN A 315 -2.37 -14.88 -37.99
CA GLN A 315 -1.22 -14.73 -37.06
C GLN A 315 -0.82 -13.27 -36.85
N PHE A 316 -0.78 -12.50 -37.93
CA PHE A 316 -0.51 -11.05 -37.87
C PHE A 316 -1.58 -10.32 -37.05
N ALA A 317 -2.87 -10.56 -37.31
CA ALA A 317 -3.97 -9.92 -36.61
C ALA A 317 -3.94 -10.23 -35.09
N ASN A 318 -3.62 -11.47 -34.72
CA ASN A 318 -3.46 -11.82 -33.30
C ASN A 318 -2.23 -11.16 -32.67
N ALA A 319 -1.09 -11.11 -33.38
CA ALA A 319 0.09 -10.39 -32.88
C ALA A 319 -0.22 -8.90 -32.65
N VAL A 320 -0.90 -8.25 -33.63
CA VAL A 320 -1.34 -6.86 -33.50
C VAL A 320 -2.30 -6.66 -32.33
N LEU A 321 -3.21 -7.61 -32.09
CA LEU A 321 -4.11 -7.57 -30.94
C LEU A 321 -3.32 -7.53 -29.60
N PHE A 322 -2.38 -8.47 -29.39
CA PHE A 322 -1.60 -8.51 -28.14
C PHE A 322 -0.69 -7.30 -27.99
N VAL A 323 0.09 -6.96 -29.01
CA VAL A 323 1.01 -5.82 -28.98
C VAL A 323 0.25 -4.51 -28.84
N GLY A 324 -0.87 -4.35 -29.59
CA GLY A 324 -1.73 -3.18 -29.49
C GLY A 324 -2.35 -3.01 -28.10
N PHE A 325 -2.80 -4.11 -27.50
CA PHE A 325 -3.32 -4.09 -26.12
C PHE A 325 -2.25 -3.62 -25.12
N ILE A 326 -1.05 -4.21 -25.19
CA ILE A 326 0.08 -3.83 -24.33
C ILE A 326 0.45 -2.36 -24.56
N ALA A 327 0.60 -1.95 -25.82
CA ALA A 327 0.97 -0.57 -26.15
C ALA A 327 -0.06 0.45 -25.63
N LEU A 328 -1.36 0.20 -25.82
CA LEU A 328 -2.40 1.13 -25.38
C LEU A 328 -2.54 1.20 -23.86
N THR A 329 -2.33 0.08 -23.15
CA THR A 329 -2.33 0.09 -21.68
C THR A 329 -1.11 0.83 -21.12
N ILE A 330 0.07 0.71 -21.74
CA ILE A 330 1.26 1.52 -21.41
C ILE A 330 1.00 3.00 -21.77
N CYS A 331 0.49 3.30 -22.96
CA CYS A 331 0.17 4.69 -23.33
C CYS A 331 -0.81 5.35 -22.34
N ALA A 332 -1.79 4.60 -21.84
CA ALA A 332 -2.72 5.11 -20.83
C ALA A 332 -2.04 5.41 -19.49
N ALA A 333 -1.00 4.69 -19.14
CA ALA A 333 -0.27 4.85 -17.89
C ALA A 333 0.77 5.99 -17.95
N CYS A 334 1.38 6.23 -19.12
CA CYS A 334 2.49 7.17 -19.29
C CYS A 334 2.10 8.65 -19.49
N VAL A 335 0.81 8.97 -19.67
CA VAL A 335 0.35 10.34 -19.97
C VAL A 335 0.21 11.24 -18.73
N THR A 336 0.43 10.72 -17.55
CA THR A 336 0.31 11.45 -16.28
C THR A 336 1.65 12.01 -15.81
N ILE A 337 1.63 12.85 -14.77
CA ILE A 337 2.84 13.49 -14.21
C ILE A 337 3.84 12.51 -13.62
N ARG A 338 3.40 11.28 -13.31
CA ARG A 338 4.23 10.21 -12.76
C ARG A 338 3.80 8.86 -13.33
N VAL A 339 4.66 7.85 -13.20
CA VAL A 339 4.35 6.45 -13.48
C VAL A 339 4.32 5.68 -12.18
N GLU A 340 3.46 4.67 -12.10
CA GLU A 340 3.32 3.82 -10.93
C GLU A 340 3.32 2.36 -11.35
N MET A 341 3.95 1.52 -10.54
CA MET A 341 4.05 0.08 -10.79
C MET A 341 2.68 -0.58 -10.96
N ARG A 342 1.67 -0.15 -10.19
CA ARG A 342 0.29 -0.66 -10.29
C ARG A 342 -0.36 -0.49 -11.66
N TRP A 343 0.14 0.43 -12.48
CA TRP A 343 -0.42 0.66 -13.81
C TRP A 343 0.17 -0.26 -14.88
N ILE A 344 1.28 -0.91 -14.58
CA ILE A 344 2.02 -1.75 -15.54
C ILE A 344 1.57 -3.22 -15.49
N TYR A 345 0.98 -3.69 -14.40
CA TYR A 345 0.72 -5.13 -14.26
C TYR A 345 -0.30 -5.68 -15.26
N VAL A 346 -1.24 -4.88 -15.78
CA VAL A 346 -2.13 -5.32 -16.86
C VAL A 346 -1.34 -5.56 -18.16
N SER A 347 -0.38 -4.68 -18.46
CA SER A 347 0.53 -4.83 -19.60
C SER A 347 1.44 -6.05 -19.43
N PHE A 348 1.95 -6.28 -18.22
CA PHE A 348 2.72 -7.46 -17.87
C PHE A 348 1.90 -8.76 -18.00
N ALA A 349 0.69 -8.79 -17.48
CA ALA A 349 -0.21 -9.93 -17.63
C ALA A 349 -0.49 -10.24 -19.11
N ALA A 350 -0.75 -9.21 -19.93
CA ALA A 350 -0.94 -9.36 -21.37
C ALA A 350 0.34 -9.86 -22.06
N ALA A 351 1.54 -9.41 -21.63
CA ALA A 351 2.81 -9.89 -22.14
C ALA A 351 3.02 -11.40 -21.85
N LEU A 352 2.70 -11.86 -20.63
CA LEU A 352 2.75 -13.29 -20.31
C LEU A 352 1.80 -14.13 -21.18
N LEU A 353 0.58 -13.64 -21.44
CA LEU A 353 -0.36 -14.29 -22.36
C LEU A 353 0.15 -14.27 -23.81
N PHE A 354 0.80 -13.18 -24.22
CA PHE A 354 1.43 -13.09 -25.54
C PHE A 354 2.55 -14.12 -25.71
N LEU A 355 3.42 -14.29 -24.70
CA LEU A 355 4.47 -15.31 -24.70
C LEU A 355 3.88 -16.73 -24.80
N ALA A 356 2.80 -17.01 -24.09
CA ALA A 356 2.09 -18.27 -24.21
C ALA A 356 1.52 -18.49 -25.62
N TRP A 357 0.99 -17.43 -26.24
CA TRP A 357 0.50 -17.47 -27.61
C TRP A 357 1.66 -17.69 -28.61
N LEU A 358 2.78 -17.00 -28.48
CA LEU A 358 3.99 -17.20 -29.30
C LEU A 358 4.44 -18.66 -29.25
N TYR A 359 4.56 -19.23 -28.05
CA TYR A 359 4.88 -20.65 -27.86
C TYR A 359 3.88 -21.56 -28.61
N GLY A 360 2.58 -21.31 -28.48
CA GLY A 360 1.54 -22.04 -29.18
C GLY A 360 1.71 -21.97 -30.70
N GLN A 361 2.02 -20.78 -31.25
CA GLN A 361 2.28 -20.63 -32.69
C GLN A 361 3.53 -21.39 -33.15
N LEU A 362 4.56 -21.43 -32.33
CA LEU A 362 5.81 -22.17 -32.65
C LEU A 362 5.62 -23.67 -32.66
N THR A 363 4.72 -24.17 -31.83
CA THR A 363 4.43 -25.62 -31.68
C THR A 363 3.30 -26.12 -32.54
N LEU A 364 2.46 -25.23 -33.08
CA LEU A 364 1.32 -25.59 -33.94
C LEU A 364 1.74 -26.31 -35.20
N GLY A 365 1.06 -27.43 -35.54
CA GLY A 365 1.26 -28.19 -36.79
C GLY A 365 2.43 -29.17 -36.76
N LEU A 366 3.07 -29.39 -35.59
CA LEU A 366 4.07 -30.46 -35.44
C LEU A 366 3.39 -31.83 -35.31
N ALA A 367 3.80 -32.80 -36.15
CA ALA A 367 3.29 -34.15 -36.08
C ALA A 367 3.70 -34.85 -34.77
N PRO A 368 2.84 -35.77 -34.22
CA PRO A 368 3.11 -36.40 -32.91
C PRO A 368 4.46 -37.11 -32.81
N ALA A 369 4.93 -37.72 -33.88
CA ALA A 369 6.23 -38.42 -33.93
C ALA A 369 7.45 -37.45 -33.88
N PHE A 370 7.28 -36.22 -34.37
CA PHE A 370 8.28 -35.16 -34.29
C PHE A 370 8.12 -34.26 -33.06
N TYR A 371 7.03 -34.45 -32.31
CA TYR A 371 6.62 -33.60 -31.21
C TYR A 371 7.72 -33.47 -30.13
N LEU A 372 8.27 -34.60 -29.70
CA LEU A 372 9.30 -34.60 -28.65
C LEU A 372 10.66 -34.01 -29.10
N LYS A 373 11.06 -34.17 -30.36
CA LYS A 373 12.35 -33.61 -30.83
C LYS A 373 12.31 -32.11 -31.15
N ARG A 374 11.18 -31.59 -31.67
CA ARG A 374 11.04 -30.16 -32.05
C ARG A 374 10.39 -29.29 -30.98
N LEU A 375 9.63 -29.87 -30.04
CA LEU A 375 9.08 -29.15 -28.90
C LEU A 375 10.13 -28.87 -27.82
N ARG A 376 11.14 -29.74 -27.68
CA ARG A 376 12.20 -29.58 -26.67
C ARG A 376 12.82 -28.18 -26.66
N PRO A 377 13.27 -27.58 -27.77
CA PRO A 377 13.95 -26.28 -27.71
C PRO A 377 13.01 -25.16 -27.23
N TRP A 378 11.79 -25.07 -27.71
CA TRP A 378 10.84 -24.02 -27.30
C TRP A 378 10.35 -24.20 -25.86
N GLY A 379 10.12 -25.45 -25.48
CA GLY A 379 9.79 -25.78 -24.08
C GLY A 379 10.93 -25.48 -23.12
N MET A 380 12.18 -25.75 -23.54
CA MET A 380 13.37 -25.41 -22.77
C MET A 380 13.56 -23.89 -22.62
N ILE A 381 13.27 -23.10 -23.66
CA ILE A 381 13.34 -21.64 -23.61
C ILE A 381 12.31 -21.10 -22.61
N VAL A 382 11.05 -21.58 -22.66
CA VAL A 382 10.01 -21.17 -21.70
C VAL A 382 10.37 -21.60 -20.27
N LEU A 383 10.89 -22.82 -20.09
CA LEU A 383 11.33 -23.30 -18.79
C LEU A 383 12.51 -22.46 -18.26
N ALA A 384 13.50 -22.16 -19.12
CA ALA A 384 14.62 -21.28 -18.75
C ALA A 384 14.13 -19.90 -18.31
N TYR A 385 13.19 -19.30 -19.03
CA TYR A 385 12.56 -18.03 -18.64
C TYR A 385 11.97 -18.09 -17.22
N VAL A 386 11.21 -19.16 -16.92
CA VAL A 386 10.58 -19.33 -15.59
C VAL A 386 11.63 -19.52 -14.49
N ILE A 387 12.63 -20.39 -14.73
CA ILE A 387 13.71 -20.67 -13.77
C ILE A 387 14.53 -19.41 -13.48
N LEU A 388 14.70 -18.54 -14.47
CA LEU A 388 15.42 -17.28 -14.31
C LEU A 388 14.54 -16.22 -13.59
N MET A 389 13.29 -16.06 -14.01
CA MET A 389 12.45 -14.94 -13.53
C MET A 389 11.84 -15.18 -12.16
N VAL A 390 11.45 -16.40 -11.77
CA VAL A 390 10.88 -16.62 -10.43
C VAL A 390 11.87 -16.24 -9.31
N PRO A 391 13.16 -16.66 -9.33
CA PRO A 391 14.12 -16.19 -8.35
C PRO A 391 14.38 -14.68 -8.40
N VAL A 392 14.39 -14.08 -9.61
CA VAL A 392 14.53 -12.62 -9.78
C VAL A 392 13.37 -11.89 -9.08
N GLU A 393 12.13 -12.32 -9.31
CA GLU A 393 10.96 -11.71 -8.68
C GLU A 393 10.96 -11.91 -7.15
N CYS A 394 11.38 -13.09 -6.66
CA CYS A 394 11.56 -13.32 -5.23
C CYS A 394 12.62 -12.38 -4.63
N TYR A 395 13.77 -12.23 -5.31
CA TYR A 395 14.82 -11.31 -4.90
C TYR A 395 14.31 -9.86 -4.89
N MET A 396 13.60 -9.44 -5.95
CA MET A 396 13.03 -8.09 -6.03
C MET A 396 12.04 -7.82 -4.90
N ARG A 397 11.18 -8.78 -4.58
CA ARG A 397 10.25 -8.65 -3.45
C ARG A 397 10.99 -8.44 -2.13
N GLN A 398 12.04 -9.20 -1.86
CA GLN A 398 12.79 -9.10 -0.62
C GLN A 398 13.55 -7.77 -0.46
N ASN A 399 14.07 -7.23 -1.56
CA ASN A 399 14.98 -6.08 -1.52
C ASN A 399 14.35 -4.77 -2.02
N ALA A 400 13.25 -4.85 -2.78
CA ALA A 400 12.58 -3.69 -3.33
C ALA A 400 11.41 -3.23 -2.45
N PHE A 401 10.64 -4.14 -1.87
CA PHE A 401 9.45 -3.83 -1.09
C PHE A 401 9.68 -2.90 0.10
N PRO A 402 10.75 -3.06 0.89
CA PRO A 402 11.03 -2.12 1.98
C PRO A 402 11.21 -0.66 1.51
N ASN A 403 11.51 -0.45 0.22
CA ASN A 403 11.70 0.87 -0.36
C ASN A 403 10.47 1.40 -1.11
N ILE A 404 9.39 0.61 -1.19
CA ILE A 404 8.16 1.04 -1.83
C ILE A 404 7.33 1.78 -0.80
N TYR A 405 6.99 3.04 -1.10
CA TYR A 405 6.46 4.03 -0.16
C TYR A 405 5.36 3.51 0.79
N PHE A 406 4.46 2.67 0.32
CA PHE A 406 3.34 2.21 1.14
C PHE A 406 3.71 1.09 2.15
N PHE A 407 4.87 0.44 2.05
CA PHE A 407 5.27 -0.55 3.06
C PHE A 407 5.72 0.06 4.38
N PRO A 408 6.64 1.04 4.40
CA PRO A 408 6.96 1.78 5.62
C PRO A 408 5.71 2.41 6.23
N GLU A 409 4.89 3.07 5.40
CA GLU A 409 3.63 3.67 5.83
C GLU A 409 2.70 2.65 6.47
N GLN A 410 2.42 1.52 5.80
CA GLN A 410 1.57 0.46 6.36
C GLN A 410 2.11 -0.08 7.69
N LYS A 411 3.43 -0.13 7.86
CA LYS A 411 4.08 -0.57 9.10
C LYS A 411 3.76 0.37 10.26
N HIS A 412 3.85 1.69 10.05
CA HIS A 412 3.51 2.68 11.07
C HIS A 412 2.05 2.53 11.51
N TYR A 413 1.11 2.46 10.56
CA TYR A 413 -0.32 2.36 10.88
C TYR A 413 -0.71 1.00 11.45
N ASN A 414 -0.04 -0.10 11.06
CA ASN A 414 -0.20 -1.39 11.72
C ASN A 414 0.26 -1.33 13.17
N SER A 415 1.43 -0.74 13.43
CA SER A 415 1.95 -0.56 14.79
C SER A 415 1.03 0.31 15.63
N LEU A 416 0.51 1.41 15.07
CA LEU A 416 -0.47 2.26 15.76
C LEU A 416 -1.71 1.48 16.18
N ALA A 417 -2.24 0.61 15.30
CA ALA A 417 -3.36 -0.26 15.64
C ALA A 417 -2.99 -1.28 16.73
N GLU A 418 -1.77 -1.84 16.70
CA GLU A 418 -1.27 -2.81 17.70
C GLU A 418 -1.18 -2.21 19.09
N VAL A 419 -0.52 -1.05 19.21
CA VAL A 419 -0.30 -0.40 20.52
C VAL A 419 -1.53 0.32 21.07
N THR A 420 -2.59 0.47 20.26
CA THR A 420 -3.86 1.08 20.67
C THR A 420 -4.98 0.03 20.71
N LYS A 421 -5.66 -0.18 19.58
CA LYS A 421 -6.86 -1.02 19.49
C LYS A 421 -6.63 -2.48 19.86
N GLU A 422 -5.54 -3.10 19.41
CA GLU A 422 -5.27 -4.50 19.74
C GLU A 422 -4.90 -4.68 21.23
N LYS A 423 -4.11 -3.74 21.77
CA LYS A 423 -3.65 -3.78 23.16
C LYS A 423 -4.76 -3.44 24.17
N TYR A 424 -5.51 -2.38 23.93
CA TYR A 424 -6.51 -1.86 24.88
C TYR A 424 -7.93 -2.39 24.63
N GLY A 425 -8.16 -3.05 23.49
CA GLY A 425 -9.47 -3.59 23.14
C GLY A 425 -10.48 -2.50 22.81
N ASP A 426 -11.24 -2.02 23.80
CA ASP A 426 -12.13 -0.86 23.64
C ASP A 426 -11.35 0.43 23.86
N ILE A 427 -11.41 1.31 22.85
CA ILE A 427 -10.77 2.62 22.85
C ILE A 427 -11.79 3.76 22.77
N GLU A 428 -13.08 3.46 22.84
CA GLU A 428 -14.12 4.49 22.85
C GLU A 428 -14.00 5.35 24.11
N GLY A 429 -14.05 6.67 23.94
CA GLY A 429 -13.84 7.64 25.02
C GLY A 429 -12.38 7.85 25.44
N LYS A 430 -11.42 7.16 24.78
CA LYS A 430 -10.00 7.42 25.03
C LYS A 430 -9.45 8.51 24.12
N SER A 431 -8.28 9.03 24.49
CA SER A 431 -7.48 9.97 23.71
C SER A 431 -6.07 9.41 23.53
N VAL A 432 -5.51 9.52 22.34
CA VAL A 432 -4.15 9.06 22.02
C VAL A 432 -3.25 10.26 21.85
N TYR A 433 -2.15 10.30 22.58
CA TYR A 433 -1.10 11.32 22.49
C TYR A 433 0.17 10.69 21.92
N ILE A 434 0.72 11.27 20.87
CA ILE A 434 1.94 10.79 20.21
C ILE A 434 3.02 11.87 20.36
N ILE A 435 4.19 11.48 20.86
CA ILE A 435 5.35 12.38 20.97
C ILE A 435 6.01 12.46 19.60
N GLY A 436 6.05 13.68 19.05
CA GLY A 436 6.56 13.93 17.70
C GLY A 436 5.55 13.58 16.60
N ASN A 437 5.93 13.85 15.35
CA ASN A 437 5.23 13.42 14.14
C ASN A 437 6.23 13.26 12.99
N SER A 438 7.31 12.51 13.21
CA SER A 438 8.33 12.27 12.18
C SER A 438 7.86 11.34 11.07
N TYR A 439 6.76 10.61 11.29
CA TYR A 439 6.09 9.80 10.27
C TYR A 439 5.15 10.61 9.38
N ASP A 440 5.02 11.92 9.62
CA ASP A 440 4.18 12.83 8.83
C ASP A 440 2.72 12.35 8.70
N VAL A 441 2.16 11.85 9.82
CA VAL A 441 0.74 11.44 9.89
C VAL A 441 -0.12 12.68 9.63
N SER A 442 -0.96 12.58 8.60
CA SER A 442 -1.80 13.70 8.18
C SER A 442 -2.89 14.01 9.22
N GLU A 443 -3.35 15.26 9.26
CA GLU A 443 -4.50 15.66 10.10
C GLU A 443 -5.74 14.80 9.81
N PHE A 444 -5.96 14.46 8.54
CA PHE A 444 -7.06 13.58 8.14
C PHE A 444 -6.92 12.18 8.74
N ASP A 445 -5.72 11.57 8.62
CA ASP A 445 -5.48 10.23 9.17
C ASP A 445 -5.60 10.23 10.69
N ALA A 446 -5.02 11.20 11.38
CA ALA A 446 -5.13 11.33 12.83
C ALA A 446 -6.60 11.45 13.30
N LYS A 447 -7.41 12.22 12.57
CA LYS A 447 -8.82 12.44 12.89
C LYS A 447 -9.70 11.22 12.60
N THR A 448 -9.35 10.40 11.60
CA THR A 448 -10.25 9.35 11.11
C THR A 448 -9.72 7.93 11.33
N PHE A 449 -8.50 7.75 11.83
CA PHE A 449 -7.84 6.45 11.98
C PHE A 449 -8.72 5.40 12.68
N PHE A 450 -9.42 5.79 13.74
CA PHE A 450 -10.25 4.86 14.51
C PHE A 450 -11.65 4.61 13.92
N LYS A 451 -12.01 5.27 12.80
CA LYS A 451 -13.31 5.07 12.13
C LYS A 451 -13.56 3.61 11.75
N VAL A 452 -12.50 2.88 11.46
CA VAL A 452 -12.57 1.44 11.12
C VAL A 452 -13.06 0.60 12.30
N TYR A 453 -12.78 1.03 13.51
CA TYR A 453 -13.05 0.28 14.74
C TYR A 453 -14.25 0.81 15.51
N GLN A 454 -14.65 2.06 15.26
CA GLN A 454 -15.71 2.77 15.96
C GLN A 454 -16.84 3.14 14.99
N LYS A 455 -18.08 2.95 15.43
CA LYS A 455 -19.28 3.30 14.63
C LYS A 455 -19.69 4.76 14.76
N ASN A 456 -19.05 5.50 15.64
CA ASN A 456 -19.36 6.89 15.95
C ASN A 456 -19.09 7.81 14.74
N SER A 457 -19.72 8.99 14.74
CA SER A 457 -19.36 10.03 13.77
C SER A 457 -17.90 10.43 13.91
N ILE A 458 -17.31 11.00 12.86
CA ILE A 458 -15.88 11.39 12.86
C ILE A 458 -15.54 12.32 14.03
N GLU A 459 -16.48 13.16 14.47
CA GLU A 459 -16.29 14.11 15.57
C GLU A 459 -16.28 13.43 16.95
N GLN A 460 -16.76 12.22 17.06
CA GLN A 460 -16.85 11.43 18.31
C GLN A 460 -15.85 10.27 18.37
N LEU A 461 -14.95 10.18 17.38
CA LEU A 461 -13.90 9.17 17.39
C LEU A 461 -12.86 9.48 18.45
N THR A 462 -12.14 8.46 18.88
CA THR A 462 -10.91 8.61 19.67
C THR A 462 -9.95 9.56 18.96
N PRO A 463 -9.62 10.73 19.53
CA PRO A 463 -8.72 11.69 18.89
C PRO A 463 -7.27 11.25 19.02
N ILE A 464 -6.45 11.60 18.02
CA ILE A 464 -4.99 11.50 18.08
C ILE A 464 -4.44 12.91 18.12
N TYR A 465 -3.63 13.20 19.13
CA TYR A 465 -2.94 14.46 19.34
C TYR A 465 -1.43 14.26 19.21
N PHE A 466 -0.75 15.17 18.54
CA PHE A 466 0.70 15.23 18.50
C PHE A 466 1.19 16.24 19.52
N ILE A 467 2.18 15.85 20.30
CA ILE A 467 2.80 16.67 21.37
C ILE A 467 4.33 16.66 21.18
N ASP A 468 4.98 17.73 21.59
CA ASP A 468 6.44 17.82 21.52
C ASP A 468 7.12 17.06 22.68
N SER A 469 6.44 17.02 23.82
CA SER A 469 6.96 16.40 25.04
C SER A 469 5.83 15.84 25.89
N VAL A 470 6.14 14.83 26.72
CA VAL A 470 5.23 14.32 27.75
C VAL A 470 4.77 15.39 28.74
N TRP A 471 5.49 16.49 28.84
CA TRP A 471 5.15 17.62 29.71
C TRP A 471 4.04 18.52 29.14
N ASP A 472 3.67 18.35 27.87
CA ASP A 472 2.58 19.11 27.26
C ASP A 472 1.19 18.55 27.63
N ILE A 473 1.16 17.38 28.27
CA ILE A 473 -0.05 16.77 28.81
C ILE A 473 -0.03 16.82 30.34
N GLY A 474 -1.21 17.01 30.92
CA GLY A 474 -1.37 16.97 32.37
C GLY A 474 -1.30 15.53 32.93
N LEU A 475 -2.07 15.30 33.99
CA LEU A 475 -2.20 13.97 34.60
C LEU A 475 -2.64 12.93 33.57
N VAL A 476 -1.90 11.81 33.46
CA VAL A 476 -2.27 10.70 32.59
C VAL A 476 -3.36 9.86 33.26
N THR A 477 -4.59 10.05 32.80
CA THR A 477 -5.78 9.34 33.28
C THR A 477 -5.97 8.00 32.55
N ASP A 478 -6.94 7.18 32.97
CA ASP A 478 -7.19 5.84 32.39
C ASP A 478 -7.73 5.92 30.95
N ASP A 479 -8.23 7.06 30.52
CA ASP A 479 -8.70 7.35 29.19
C ASP A 479 -7.62 7.92 28.26
N MET A 480 -6.38 8.06 28.74
CA MET A 480 -5.25 8.50 27.94
C MET A 480 -4.34 7.34 27.55
N ILE A 481 -3.88 7.35 26.30
CA ILE A 481 -2.82 6.48 25.77
C ILE A 481 -1.70 7.39 25.28
N VAL A 482 -0.49 7.17 25.75
CA VAL A 482 0.69 7.96 25.38
C VAL A 482 1.68 7.08 24.62
N LEU A 483 2.02 7.49 23.40
CA LEU A 483 2.88 6.77 22.48
C LEU A 483 4.13 7.59 22.14
N GLU A 484 5.21 6.90 21.86
CA GLU A 484 6.45 7.46 21.33
C GLU A 484 6.78 6.80 19.99
N GLU A 485 7.35 7.55 19.05
CA GLU A 485 7.81 7.03 17.77
C GLU A 485 9.15 6.30 17.94
N ASP A 486 9.18 5.02 17.56
CA ASP A 486 10.42 4.24 17.39
C ASP A 486 10.91 4.39 15.95
N THR A 487 11.64 5.46 15.70
CA THR A 487 12.13 5.81 14.35
C THR A 487 13.12 4.80 13.78
N ASP A 488 13.85 4.07 14.63
CA ASP A 488 14.80 3.05 14.18
C ASP A 488 14.07 1.83 13.61
N HIS A 489 12.91 1.49 14.16
CA HIS A 489 12.11 0.37 13.71
C HIS A 489 10.90 0.78 12.88
N GLY A 490 10.56 2.07 12.80
CA GLY A 490 9.37 2.57 12.10
C GLY A 490 8.07 2.06 12.74
N THR A 491 7.99 2.12 14.07
CA THR A 491 6.86 1.65 14.88
C THR A 491 6.53 2.66 15.97
N TYR A 492 5.47 2.39 16.74
CA TYR A 492 5.15 3.14 17.95
C TYR A 492 5.40 2.28 19.19
N ILE A 493 5.83 2.91 20.26
CA ILE A 493 6.00 2.31 21.59
C ILE A 493 4.96 2.93 22.51
N ASP A 494 4.22 2.08 23.21
CA ASP A 494 3.31 2.54 24.26
C ASP A 494 4.09 2.81 25.54
N ILE A 495 4.18 4.09 25.90
CA ILE A 495 4.86 4.59 27.10
C ILE A 495 3.87 5.08 28.17
N THR A 496 2.56 4.80 28.01
CA THR A 496 1.50 5.26 28.92
C THR A 496 1.84 5.03 30.38
N GLN A 497 2.26 3.80 30.71
CA GLN A 497 2.57 3.46 32.10
C GLN A 497 3.85 4.13 32.60
N ALA A 498 4.84 4.31 31.73
CA ALA A 498 6.07 5.02 32.08
C ALA A 498 5.80 6.50 32.38
N VAL A 499 4.99 7.15 31.53
CA VAL A 499 4.61 8.55 31.73
C VAL A 499 3.71 8.72 32.97
N ARG A 500 2.77 7.77 33.18
CA ARG A 500 1.92 7.76 34.39
C ARG A 500 2.76 7.65 35.67
N ASN A 501 3.85 6.90 35.66
CA ASN A 501 4.78 6.76 36.78
C ASN A 501 5.81 7.88 36.85
N MET A 502 5.79 8.84 35.93
CA MET A 502 6.69 9.96 35.91
C MET A 502 6.40 10.89 37.12
N LYS A 503 7.43 11.13 37.95
CA LYS A 503 7.26 11.74 39.25
C LYS A 503 7.55 13.24 39.24
N LEU A 504 8.27 13.73 38.23
CA LEU A 504 8.83 15.09 38.28
C LEU A 504 8.94 15.76 36.92
N SER A 505 8.51 17.01 36.84
CA SER A 505 8.71 17.92 35.71
C SER A 505 9.33 19.22 36.19
N VAL A 506 10.33 19.72 35.44
CA VAL A 506 10.98 21.00 35.78
C VAL A 506 10.21 22.13 35.12
N LYS A 507 9.80 23.12 35.94
CA LYS A 507 9.26 24.41 35.45
C LYS A 507 10.36 25.46 35.34
N SER A 508 11.20 25.57 36.38
CA SER A 508 12.37 26.47 36.39
C SER A 508 13.34 26.08 37.50
N GLY A 509 14.62 26.43 37.37
CA GLY A 509 15.63 26.44 38.43
C GLY A 509 15.90 25.09 39.12
N TYR A 510 15.60 23.96 38.50
CA TYR A 510 15.97 22.63 38.99
C TYR A 510 16.72 21.85 37.91
N TYR A 511 17.79 21.17 38.31
CA TYR A 511 18.68 20.42 37.41
C TYR A 511 18.63 18.92 37.73
N PRO A 512 17.77 18.14 37.01
CA PRO A 512 17.52 16.73 37.35
C PRO A 512 18.73 15.79 37.27
N LYS A 513 19.77 16.17 36.48
CA LYS A 513 20.96 15.33 36.30
C LYS A 513 21.82 15.20 37.54
N ASP A 514 21.84 16.24 38.36
CA ASP A 514 22.68 16.35 39.56
C ASP A 514 21.92 16.87 40.76
N HIS A 515 20.59 17.01 40.65
CA HIS A 515 19.66 17.37 41.70
C HIS A 515 19.79 18.76 42.29
N TRP A 516 20.56 19.65 41.65
CA TRP A 516 20.67 21.02 42.13
C TRP A 516 19.39 21.82 41.91
N MET A 517 19.09 22.69 42.86
CA MET A 517 18.02 23.68 42.82
C MET A 517 18.60 25.08 42.96
N ASP A 518 18.13 26.02 42.16
CA ASP A 518 18.46 27.43 42.26
C ASP A 518 17.84 28.09 43.50
N GLU A 519 18.26 29.32 43.82
CA GLU A 519 17.67 30.19 44.86
C GLU A 519 16.12 30.24 44.72
N HIS A 520 15.63 30.19 43.48
CA HIS A 520 14.23 30.07 43.15
C HIS A 520 14.04 28.98 42.12
N GLY A 521 13.36 27.92 42.50
CA GLY A 521 13.05 26.77 41.60
C GLY A 521 11.59 26.40 41.62
N SER A 522 11.10 25.88 40.53
CA SER A 522 9.74 25.38 40.44
C SER A 522 9.73 24.03 39.74
N VAL A 523 9.06 23.08 40.34
CA VAL A 523 8.86 21.75 39.78
C VAL A 523 7.38 21.36 39.87
N GLU A 524 6.93 20.53 38.95
CA GLU A 524 5.67 19.85 39.06
C GLU A 524 5.95 18.37 39.36
N VAL A 525 5.37 17.88 40.44
CA VAL A 525 5.52 16.50 40.91
C VAL A 525 4.17 15.82 40.80
N ILE A 526 4.14 14.63 40.18
CA ILE A 526 2.94 13.81 40.16
C ILE A 526 2.93 12.95 41.42
N ALA A 527 1.92 13.13 42.26
CA ALA A 527 1.74 12.31 43.44
C ALA A 527 1.48 10.84 43.04
N GLY A 528 2.01 9.88 43.79
CA GLY A 528 1.80 8.44 43.53
C GLY A 528 0.44 7.94 44.02
N GLU A 529 0.32 6.60 44.16
CA GLU A 529 -0.91 5.93 44.61
C GLU A 529 -1.38 6.39 45.99
N THR A 530 -0.44 6.71 46.89
CA THR A 530 -0.78 7.16 48.24
C THR A 530 -1.00 8.66 48.32
N GLY A 531 -0.63 9.41 47.27
CA GLY A 531 -0.62 10.87 47.27
C GLY A 531 0.52 11.49 48.09
N LEU A 532 1.44 10.69 48.60
CA LEU A 532 2.53 11.17 49.44
C LEU A 532 3.76 11.55 48.62
N ILE A 533 4.21 12.81 48.73
CA ILE A 533 5.42 13.32 48.11
C ILE A 533 6.44 13.59 49.24
N LYS A 534 7.51 12.78 49.28
CA LYS A 534 8.63 12.99 50.20
C LYS A 534 9.69 13.86 49.53
N ILE A 535 10.23 14.82 50.26
CA ILE A 535 11.22 15.76 49.74
C ILE A 535 12.41 15.71 50.70
N GLN A 536 13.58 15.39 50.18
CA GLN A 536 14.84 15.48 50.92
C GLN A 536 15.68 16.61 50.32
N ILE A 537 16.11 17.54 51.15
CA ILE A 537 16.90 18.69 50.75
C ILE A 537 18.24 18.58 51.46
N LEU A 538 19.32 18.58 50.70
CA LEU A 538 20.69 18.53 51.17
C LEU A 538 21.39 19.85 50.89
N PHE A 539 21.86 20.51 51.93
CA PHE A 539 22.70 21.71 51.86
C PHE A 539 24.17 21.33 52.00
N PRO A 540 24.97 21.38 50.94
CA PRO A 540 26.39 20.97 51.00
C PRO A 540 27.34 22.09 51.49
N GLY A 541 26.82 23.27 51.77
CA GLY A 541 27.60 24.40 52.22
C GLY A 541 27.80 24.48 53.74
N VAL A 542 28.48 25.54 54.20
CA VAL A 542 28.63 25.87 55.61
C VAL A 542 27.45 26.71 56.04
N MET A 543 26.75 26.33 57.12
CA MET A 543 25.64 27.10 57.67
C MET A 543 26.14 28.26 58.50
N GLU A 544 25.65 29.43 58.19
CA GLU A 544 25.97 30.66 58.95
C GLU A 544 24.94 30.99 60.03
N GLY A 545 23.79 30.35 59.97
CA GLY A 545 22.63 30.48 60.85
C GLY A 545 21.61 31.50 60.31
N GLY A 546 20.34 31.07 60.28
CA GLY A 546 19.27 31.91 59.76
C GLY A 546 18.83 31.53 58.36
N GLU A 547 19.36 30.43 57.80
CA GLU A 547 18.93 29.84 56.51
C GLU A 547 17.52 29.33 56.64
N VAL A 548 16.69 29.64 55.64
CA VAL A 548 15.27 29.25 55.56
C VAL A 548 14.93 28.76 54.17
N ILE A 549 14.21 27.66 54.11
CA ILE A 549 13.62 27.12 52.93
C ILE A 549 12.12 27.35 52.95
N THR A 550 11.58 27.89 51.90
CA THR A 550 10.13 28.01 51.70
C THR A 550 9.70 27.14 50.53
N ILE A 551 8.74 26.25 50.78
CA ILE A 551 8.13 25.40 49.78
C ILE A 551 6.64 25.76 49.70
N GLU A 552 6.23 26.33 48.58
CA GLU A 552 4.85 26.69 48.32
C GLU A 552 4.22 25.63 47.40
N GLN A 553 3.17 25.00 47.87
CA GLN A 553 2.30 24.19 47.00
C GLN A 553 1.30 25.14 46.34
N VAL A 554 1.34 25.25 45.03
CA VAL A 554 0.41 26.13 44.30
C VAL A 554 -1.03 25.64 44.51
N GLY A 555 -1.85 26.53 45.09
CA GLY A 555 -3.23 26.18 45.47
C GLY A 555 -3.37 25.42 46.79
N GLY A 556 -2.29 25.20 47.52
CA GLY A 556 -2.22 24.49 48.78
C GLY A 556 -1.49 25.25 49.91
N GLU A 557 -0.77 24.51 50.75
CA GLU A 557 -0.07 25.07 51.92
C GLU A 557 1.34 25.56 51.56
N THR A 558 1.85 26.49 52.34
CA THR A 558 3.24 26.95 52.28
C THR A 558 3.98 26.46 53.51
N LEU A 559 5.04 25.71 53.31
CA LEU A 559 5.93 25.23 54.37
C LEU A 559 7.15 26.16 54.46
N THR A 560 7.42 26.64 55.66
CA THR A 560 8.62 27.43 55.93
C THR A 560 9.49 26.68 56.94
N ILE A 561 10.65 26.24 56.50
CA ILE A 561 11.52 25.32 57.25
C ILE A 561 12.85 26.02 57.54
N PRO A 562 13.16 26.37 58.80
CA PRO A 562 14.48 26.84 59.15
C PRO A 562 15.51 25.70 59.07
N LEU A 563 16.62 25.94 58.41
CA LEU A 563 17.69 24.97 58.24
C LEU A 563 18.47 24.85 59.57
N LYS A 564 18.37 23.70 60.21
CA LYS A 564 19.08 23.36 61.45
C LYS A 564 20.21 22.35 61.24
N ASP A 565 20.04 21.49 60.25
CA ASP A 565 20.96 20.46 59.84
C ASP A 565 21.20 20.53 58.36
N SER A 566 22.29 19.94 57.86
CA SER A 566 22.62 19.92 56.45
C SER A 566 21.66 19.09 55.61
N VAL A 567 20.78 18.31 56.23
CA VAL A 567 19.74 17.51 55.61
C VAL A 567 18.40 17.85 56.22
N VAL A 568 17.43 18.16 55.38
CA VAL A 568 16.03 18.38 55.76
C VAL A 568 15.16 17.36 55.02
N GLU A 569 14.30 16.69 55.76
CA GLU A 569 13.27 15.81 55.21
C GLU A 569 11.90 16.40 55.52
N THR A 570 11.06 16.45 54.50
CA THR A 570 9.67 16.90 54.63
C THR A 570 8.78 16.12 53.70
N GLN A 571 7.46 16.25 53.87
CA GLN A 571 6.49 15.57 53.04
C GLN A 571 5.28 16.46 52.78
N ILE A 572 4.67 16.25 51.62
CA ILE A 572 3.45 16.92 51.19
C ILE A 572 2.42 15.83 50.86
N GLN A 573 1.18 16.00 51.34
CA GLN A 573 0.08 15.13 51.02
C GLN A 573 -0.77 15.79 49.94
N ALA A 574 -0.99 15.09 48.85
CA ALA A 574 -1.83 15.49 47.71
C ALA A 574 -2.90 14.41 47.44
N THR A 575 -3.75 14.68 46.49
CA THR A 575 -4.65 13.63 45.96
C THR A 575 -3.83 12.62 45.17
N PRO A 576 -4.12 11.30 45.23
CA PRO A 576 -3.46 10.31 44.38
C PRO A 576 -3.48 10.73 42.91
N TRP A 577 -2.30 10.67 42.25
CA TRP A 577 -2.08 11.02 40.83
C TRP A 577 -2.27 12.51 40.51
N GLU A 578 -2.40 13.38 41.49
CA GLU A 578 -2.48 14.84 41.30
C GLU A 578 -1.14 15.41 40.84
N HIS A 579 -1.18 16.37 39.89
CA HIS A 579 -0.04 17.22 39.54
C HIS A 579 0.09 18.35 40.56
N VAL A 580 1.12 18.28 41.33
CA VAL A 580 1.39 19.25 42.38
C VAL A 580 2.55 20.16 41.96
N THR A 581 2.29 21.43 41.71
CA THR A 581 3.37 22.40 41.47
C THR A 581 3.92 22.89 42.79
N LEU A 582 5.23 22.72 42.95
CA LEU A 582 6.00 23.13 44.14
C LEU A 582 6.97 24.23 43.75
N ASN A 583 6.83 25.41 44.37
CA ASN A 583 7.73 26.51 44.22
C ASN A 583 8.69 26.52 45.44
N PHE A 584 9.97 26.47 45.15
CA PHE A 584 11.03 26.55 46.16
C PHE A 584 11.62 27.95 46.19
N SER A 585 11.85 28.48 47.39
CA SER A 585 12.54 29.73 47.59
C SER A 585 13.50 29.60 48.78
N TYR A 586 14.72 29.93 48.54
CA TYR A 586 15.79 29.89 49.52
C TYR A 586 16.26 31.34 49.81
N ASN A 587 16.55 31.66 51.07
CA ASN A 587 17.16 32.94 51.41
C ASN A 587 18.70 32.88 51.34
N PHE A 588 19.24 31.84 50.74
CA PHE A 588 20.68 31.60 50.60
C PHE A 588 21.01 30.94 49.28
N TYR A 589 22.26 31.01 48.87
CA TYR A 589 22.80 30.27 47.71
C TYR A 589 24.32 30.10 47.90
N MET A 590 24.91 29.15 47.18
CA MET A 590 26.33 28.85 47.23
C MET A 590 27.10 29.72 46.23
N GLN A 591 27.95 30.63 46.75
CA GLN A 591 28.68 31.59 45.91
C GLN A 591 29.63 30.98 44.88
N ASN A 592 30.08 29.73 45.04
CA ASN A 592 31.10 29.08 44.20
C ASN A 592 30.63 27.81 43.47
N ALA A 593 29.37 27.45 43.57
CA ALA A 593 28.85 26.23 42.91
C ALA A 593 28.65 26.42 41.39
N GLY A 594 28.70 27.65 40.90
CA GLY A 594 28.35 28.04 39.55
C GLY A 594 29.49 28.31 38.58
N GLU A 595 30.79 28.13 38.96
CA GLU A 595 31.92 28.47 38.08
C GLU A 595 31.92 27.77 36.70
N GLN A 596 31.18 26.67 36.55
CA GLN A 596 30.99 25.96 35.27
C GLN A 596 29.63 26.22 34.60
N ARG A 597 28.70 26.96 35.24
CA ARG A 597 27.31 27.10 34.81
C ARG A 597 26.84 28.56 34.58
N GLY A 598 27.73 29.49 34.66
CA GLY A 598 27.42 30.91 34.44
C GLY A 598 26.85 31.62 35.68
N GLU A 599 25.74 32.38 35.53
CA GLU A 599 25.13 33.20 36.59
C GLU A 599 24.14 32.45 37.49
N GLU A 600 24.12 31.11 37.48
CA GLU A 600 23.17 30.30 38.26
C GLU A 600 23.48 30.38 39.77
N ARG A 601 22.42 30.62 40.57
CA ARG A 601 22.50 30.72 42.03
C ARG A 601 22.04 29.46 42.71
N LEU A 602 22.87 28.42 42.68
CA LEU A 602 22.55 27.11 43.24
C LEU A 602 22.43 27.15 44.76
N ALA A 603 21.29 26.71 45.31
CA ALA A 603 21.02 26.75 46.73
C ALA A 603 21.22 25.40 47.45
N ALA A 604 20.62 24.35 46.94
CA ALA A 604 20.63 23.02 47.58
C ALA A 604 20.48 21.89 46.57
N LEU A 605 20.77 20.66 46.99
CA LEU A 605 20.41 19.45 46.28
C LEU A 605 19.03 18.97 46.76
N VAL A 606 18.12 18.73 45.85
CA VAL A 606 16.74 18.35 46.18
C VAL A 606 16.40 17.02 45.54
N TYR A 607 15.93 16.09 46.35
CA TYR A 607 15.51 14.76 45.96
C TYR A 607 14.01 14.58 46.23
N PHE A 608 13.33 13.97 45.30
CA PHE A 608 11.91 13.69 45.40
C PHE A 608 11.68 12.17 45.38
N GLU A 609 10.88 11.69 46.33
CA GLU A 609 10.37 10.33 46.36
C GLU A 609 8.85 10.39 46.43
N VAL A 610 8.19 9.60 45.63
CA VAL A 610 6.72 9.58 45.50
C VAL A 610 6.24 8.16 45.72
N GLU A 611 5.28 7.98 46.63
CA GLU A 611 4.69 6.67 46.98
C GLU A 611 3.25 6.50 46.43
#